data_8c4c06f9e094bd09f03ba486d2b0b94d
#
_entry.id   8c4c06f9e094bd09f03ba486d2b0b94d
#
_cell.length_a   1.000
_cell.length_b   1.000
_cell.length_c   1.000
_cell.angle_alpha   90.00
_cell.angle_beta   90.00
_cell.angle_gamma   90.00
#
_symmetry.space_group_name_H-M   'P 1'
#
loop_
_entity.id
_entity.type
_entity.pdbx_description
1 polymer ?
#
loop_
_entity_poly.entity_id
_entity_poly.type
_entity_poly.pdbx_seq_one_letter_code
_entity_poly.pdbx_strand_id
1 'polypeptide(L)'
;MALRYEYTVETEDLAKYYKMGTYIVKALDGVNLKIRRGEYVSIMGPSGAGKTTLFNMIGGLDRPTRGKVYIDEVDISKLDAYELAWLRARKIGYIFQTFNLIPVLTALENVMLPMIFAGVRREERIRKARELLERVGLGDRLYHRPTELSGGQQQRVAIARALANDPAIVL
;
A
#
# COMPACT_ATOMS: atom_id res chain seq x y z
N MET A 1 -10.13 -22.78 -8.73
CA MET A 1 -11.04 -21.70 -8.33
C MET A 1 -10.80 -20.54 -9.28
N ALA A 2 -11.74 -20.20 -10.16
CA ALA A 2 -11.56 -19.13 -11.12
C ALA A 2 -11.34 -17.80 -10.34
N LEU A 3 -10.37 -16.99 -10.77
CA LEU A 3 -10.15 -15.65 -10.23
C LEU A 3 -11.43 -14.84 -10.47
N ARG A 4 -12.00 -14.27 -9.42
CA ARG A 4 -13.30 -13.61 -9.43
C ARG A 4 -13.28 -12.30 -10.26
N TYR A 5 -12.08 -11.71 -10.43
CA TYR A 5 -11.87 -10.43 -11.11
C TYR A 5 -10.67 -10.51 -12.05
N GLU A 6 -10.81 -9.96 -13.24
CA GLU A 6 -9.71 -9.92 -14.23
C GLU A 6 -8.67 -8.85 -13.87
N TYR A 7 -9.14 -7.67 -13.45
CA TYR A 7 -8.28 -6.54 -13.08
C TYR A 7 -8.28 -6.32 -11.57
N THR A 8 -7.08 -6.09 -11.02
CA THR A 8 -6.92 -5.70 -9.61
C THR A 8 -7.04 -4.19 -9.44
N VAL A 9 -6.57 -3.43 -10.44
CA VAL A 9 -6.67 -1.96 -10.45
C VAL A 9 -7.28 -1.52 -11.77
N GLU A 10 -8.27 -0.62 -11.69
CA GLU A 10 -8.75 0.14 -12.85
C GLU A 10 -8.91 1.61 -12.48
N THR A 11 -8.59 2.49 -13.42
CA THR A 11 -8.89 3.92 -13.31
C THR A 11 -9.66 4.40 -14.52
N GLU A 12 -10.68 5.24 -14.30
CA GLU A 12 -11.52 5.84 -15.33
C GLU A 12 -11.43 7.35 -15.24
N ASP A 13 -10.91 7.99 -16.29
CA ASP A 13 -10.78 9.46 -16.44
C ASP A 13 -10.21 10.12 -15.16
N LEU A 14 -9.24 9.45 -14.54
CA LEU A 14 -8.68 9.85 -13.25
C LEU A 14 -7.93 11.17 -13.37
N ALA A 15 -8.35 12.17 -12.63
CA ALA A 15 -7.71 13.46 -12.54
C ALA A 15 -7.49 13.92 -11.10
N LYS A 16 -6.34 14.53 -10.86
CA LYS A 16 -6.02 15.17 -9.59
C LYS A 16 -5.42 16.53 -9.80
N TYR A 17 -6.09 17.55 -9.29
CA TYR A 17 -5.68 18.94 -9.37
C TYR A 17 -5.42 19.48 -7.96
N TYR A 18 -4.28 20.15 -7.78
CA TYR A 18 -3.93 20.83 -6.54
C TYR A 18 -4.01 22.33 -6.75
N LYS A 19 -4.72 23.03 -5.86
CA LYS A 19 -4.79 24.48 -5.85
C LYS A 19 -3.63 25.02 -5.01
N MET A 20 -2.73 25.75 -5.66
CA MET A 20 -1.57 26.42 -5.04
C MET A 20 -1.72 27.94 -5.19
N GLY A 21 -2.36 28.57 -4.21
CA GLY A 21 -2.70 30.01 -4.30
C GLY A 21 -3.66 30.28 -5.47
N THR A 22 -3.21 31.05 -6.46
CA THR A 22 -3.96 31.38 -7.69
C THR A 22 -3.77 30.36 -8.81
N TYR A 23 -2.80 29.45 -8.69
CA TYR A 23 -2.48 28.46 -9.72
C TYR A 23 -3.11 27.10 -9.44
N ILE A 24 -3.47 26.40 -10.51
CA ILE A 24 -3.94 25.00 -10.46
C ILE A 24 -2.86 24.13 -11.09
N VAL A 25 -2.34 23.18 -10.31
CA VAL A 25 -1.42 22.17 -10.80
C VAL A 25 -2.21 20.91 -11.12
N LYS A 26 -2.24 20.54 -12.39
CA LYS A 26 -2.85 19.28 -12.87
C LYS A 26 -1.83 18.16 -12.73
N ALA A 27 -1.82 17.48 -11.59
CA ALA A 27 -0.89 16.39 -11.32
C ALA A 27 -1.26 15.11 -12.09
N LEU A 28 -2.55 14.86 -12.30
CA LEU A 28 -3.10 13.83 -13.18
C LEU A 28 -4.25 14.46 -13.98
N ASP A 29 -4.38 14.12 -15.26
CA ASP A 29 -5.43 14.67 -16.12
C ASP A 29 -5.96 13.62 -17.11
N GLY A 30 -6.96 12.85 -16.70
CA GLY A 30 -7.65 11.88 -17.54
C GLY A 30 -6.91 10.53 -17.67
N VAL A 31 -6.31 10.01 -16.60
CA VAL A 31 -5.55 8.75 -16.63
C VAL A 31 -6.50 7.56 -16.62
N ASN A 32 -6.36 6.70 -17.65
CA ASN A 32 -7.05 5.42 -17.76
C ASN A 32 -6.01 4.30 -17.69
N LEU A 33 -6.12 3.43 -16.70
CA LEU A 33 -5.18 2.35 -16.44
C LEU A 33 -5.95 1.09 -16.06
N LYS A 34 -5.45 -0.07 -16.52
CA LYS A 34 -5.93 -1.39 -16.11
C LYS A 34 -4.75 -2.27 -15.80
N ILE A 35 -4.73 -2.85 -14.60
CA ILE A 35 -3.68 -3.76 -14.14
C ILE A 35 -4.34 -5.09 -13.81
N ARG A 36 -3.90 -6.15 -14.46
CA ARG A 36 -4.41 -7.50 -14.22
C ARG A 36 -3.92 -8.05 -12.89
N ARG A 37 -4.65 -9.01 -12.38
CA ARG A 37 -4.25 -9.74 -11.17
C ARG A 37 -2.92 -10.47 -11.41
N GLY A 38 -1.97 -10.28 -10.47
CA GLY A 38 -0.63 -10.88 -10.53
C GLY A 38 0.32 -10.22 -11.53
N GLU A 39 -0.09 -9.13 -12.16
CA GLU A 39 0.78 -8.37 -13.05
C GLU A 39 1.80 -7.55 -12.26
N TYR A 40 3.04 -7.51 -12.76
CA TYR A 40 4.08 -6.62 -12.28
C TYR A 40 4.21 -5.43 -13.23
N VAL A 41 3.96 -4.23 -12.70
CA VAL A 41 3.95 -2.99 -13.49
C VAL A 41 4.96 -2.00 -12.94
N SER A 42 5.75 -1.40 -13.83
CA SER A 42 6.65 -0.29 -13.50
C SER A 42 6.13 1.01 -14.10
N ILE A 43 5.99 2.05 -13.26
CA ILE A 43 5.60 3.39 -13.69
C ILE A 43 6.85 4.27 -13.72
N MET A 44 7.26 4.65 -14.93
CA MET A 44 8.45 5.47 -15.17
C MET A 44 8.09 6.85 -15.69
N GLY A 45 8.99 7.81 -15.47
CA GLY A 45 8.85 9.19 -15.94
C GLY A 45 9.71 10.16 -15.13
N PRO A 46 9.90 11.40 -15.61
CA PRO A 46 10.70 12.42 -14.92
C PRO A 46 10.08 12.81 -13.56
N SER A 47 10.83 13.55 -12.76
CA SER A 47 10.31 14.18 -11.54
C SER A 47 9.15 15.11 -11.91
N GLY A 48 8.09 15.13 -11.09
CA GLY A 48 6.89 15.93 -11.36
C GLY A 48 5.89 15.30 -12.36
N ALA A 49 6.16 14.15 -12.97
CA ALA A 49 5.25 13.49 -13.90
C ALA A 49 3.97 12.88 -13.27
N GLY A 50 3.71 13.13 -11.99
CA GLY A 50 2.50 12.65 -11.32
C GLY A 50 2.55 11.22 -10.79
N LYS A 51 3.70 10.52 -10.86
CA LYS A 51 3.82 9.11 -10.42
C LYS A 51 3.36 8.90 -8.98
N THR A 52 3.89 9.67 -8.04
CA THR A 52 3.50 9.60 -6.62
C THR A 52 2.02 9.92 -6.42
N THR A 53 1.49 10.89 -7.18
CA THR A 53 0.07 11.22 -7.15
C THR A 53 -0.77 10.04 -7.60
N LEU A 54 -0.37 9.34 -8.68
CA LEU A 54 -1.07 8.15 -9.15
C LEU A 54 -1.04 7.02 -8.11
N PHE A 55 0.12 6.77 -7.47
CA PHE A 55 0.22 5.81 -6.37
C PHE A 55 -0.69 6.17 -5.21
N ASN A 56 -0.76 7.45 -4.83
CA ASN A 56 -1.64 7.92 -3.76
C ASN A 56 -3.13 7.75 -4.10
N MET A 57 -3.50 7.93 -5.38
CA MET A 57 -4.89 7.69 -5.82
C MET A 57 -5.24 6.21 -5.77
N ILE A 58 -4.40 5.35 -6.38
CA ILE A 58 -4.60 3.88 -6.39
C ILE A 58 -4.61 3.35 -4.95
N GLY A 59 -3.71 3.87 -4.12
CA GLY A 59 -3.62 3.48 -2.72
C GLY A 59 -4.71 4.03 -1.81
N GLY A 60 -5.57 4.92 -2.29
CA GLY A 60 -6.60 5.56 -1.46
C GLY A 60 -6.01 6.42 -0.32
N LEU A 61 -4.81 7.00 -0.54
CA LEU A 61 -4.19 7.94 0.39
C LEU A 61 -4.66 9.39 0.16
N ASP A 62 -5.19 9.65 -1.03
CA ASP A 62 -5.79 10.93 -1.40
C ASP A 62 -7.00 10.67 -2.31
N ARG A 63 -7.87 11.66 -2.50
CA ARG A 63 -9.09 11.55 -3.30
C ARG A 63 -8.90 12.20 -4.66
N PRO A 64 -9.43 11.61 -5.75
CA PRO A 64 -9.40 12.23 -7.07
C PRO A 64 -10.23 13.51 -7.10
N THR A 65 -9.85 14.46 -7.97
CA THR A 65 -10.67 15.63 -8.29
C THR A 65 -11.79 15.25 -9.26
N ARG A 66 -11.50 14.30 -10.15
CA ARG A 66 -12.45 13.75 -11.12
C ARG A 66 -12.05 12.31 -11.45
N GLY A 67 -13.02 11.54 -11.96
CA GLY A 67 -12.82 10.16 -12.36
C GLY A 67 -12.94 9.20 -11.19
N LYS A 68 -12.57 7.94 -11.44
CA LYS A 68 -12.76 6.85 -10.48
C LYS A 68 -11.53 5.97 -10.38
N VAL A 69 -11.42 5.29 -9.25
CA VAL A 69 -10.41 4.26 -9.00
C VAL A 69 -11.11 3.03 -8.45
N TYR A 70 -10.83 1.88 -9.03
CA TYR A 70 -11.36 0.60 -8.59
C TYR A 70 -10.23 -0.31 -8.12
N ILE A 71 -10.47 -0.99 -6.99
CA ILE A 71 -9.62 -2.08 -6.48
C ILE A 71 -10.51 -3.31 -6.35
N ASP A 72 -10.20 -4.41 -7.06
CA ASP A 72 -11.04 -5.60 -7.13
C ASP A 72 -12.52 -5.24 -7.37
N GLU A 73 -12.80 -4.39 -8.38
CA GLU A 73 -14.12 -3.87 -8.78
C GLU A 73 -14.81 -2.93 -7.77
N VAL A 74 -14.21 -2.67 -6.62
CA VAL A 74 -14.75 -1.71 -5.63
C VAL A 74 -14.33 -0.29 -6.01
N ASP A 75 -15.29 0.60 -6.29
CA ASP A 75 -15.04 2.03 -6.52
C ASP A 75 -14.62 2.71 -5.22
N ILE A 76 -13.31 2.84 -5.01
CA ILE A 76 -12.76 3.44 -3.79
C ILE A 76 -12.96 4.95 -3.70
N SER A 77 -13.32 5.60 -4.81
CA SER A 77 -13.59 7.04 -4.85
C SER A 77 -14.85 7.42 -4.08
N LYS A 78 -15.78 6.46 -3.91
CA LYS A 78 -17.07 6.65 -3.23
C LYS A 78 -17.05 6.27 -1.76
N LEU A 79 -16.04 5.54 -1.31
CA LEU A 79 -15.94 5.06 0.06
C LEU A 79 -15.78 6.23 1.04
N ASP A 80 -16.40 6.12 2.20
CA ASP A 80 -16.13 7.03 3.30
C ASP A 80 -14.73 6.78 3.91
N ALA A 81 -14.33 7.58 4.89
CA ALA A 81 -12.99 7.50 5.48
C ALA A 81 -12.77 6.16 6.22
N TYR A 82 -13.81 5.61 6.85
CA TYR A 82 -13.76 4.36 7.58
C TYR A 82 -13.66 3.16 6.62
N GLU A 83 -14.54 3.11 5.63
CA GLU A 83 -14.56 2.08 4.59
C GLU A 83 -13.23 2.03 3.82
N LEU A 84 -12.69 3.21 3.48
CA LEU A 84 -11.42 3.32 2.78
C LEU A 84 -10.25 2.86 3.66
N ALA A 85 -10.26 3.19 4.96
CA ALA A 85 -9.25 2.70 5.90
C ALA A 85 -9.31 1.18 6.07
N TRP A 86 -10.52 0.62 6.12
CA TRP A 86 -10.76 -0.82 6.20
C TRP A 86 -10.28 -1.55 4.94
N LEU A 87 -10.57 -1.00 3.76
CA LEU A 87 -10.09 -1.55 2.48
C LEU A 87 -8.57 -1.50 2.39
N ARG A 88 -7.95 -0.36 2.72
CA ARG A 88 -6.49 -0.23 2.74
C ARG A 88 -5.84 -1.30 3.63
N ALA A 89 -6.34 -1.45 4.85
CA ALA A 89 -5.78 -2.41 5.79
C ALA A 89 -5.77 -3.85 5.28
N ARG A 90 -6.71 -4.22 4.38
CA ARG A 90 -6.90 -5.59 3.91
C ARG A 90 -6.44 -5.86 2.48
N LYS A 91 -6.48 -4.84 1.62
CA LYS A 91 -6.29 -5.01 0.18
C LYS A 91 -5.01 -4.38 -0.34
N ILE A 92 -4.39 -3.46 0.40
CA ILE A 92 -3.26 -2.67 -0.09
C ILE A 92 -2.07 -2.81 0.85
N GLY A 93 -0.96 -3.30 0.33
CA GLY A 93 0.34 -3.29 0.99
C GLY A 93 1.17 -2.11 0.52
N TYR A 94 1.75 -1.34 1.46
CA TYR A 94 2.63 -0.22 1.12
C TYR A 94 4.07 -0.48 1.48
N ILE A 95 4.97 -0.23 0.52
CA ILE A 95 6.42 -0.22 0.71
C ILE A 95 6.91 1.20 0.44
N PHE A 96 7.06 1.99 1.49
CA PHE A 96 7.50 3.39 1.39
C PHE A 96 9.01 3.49 1.15
N GLN A 97 9.44 4.52 0.45
CA GLN A 97 10.85 4.81 0.18
C GLN A 97 11.66 5.01 1.47
N THR A 98 11.08 5.61 2.50
CA THR A 98 11.68 5.86 3.82
C THR A 98 11.28 4.81 4.86
N PHE A 99 10.86 3.61 4.43
CA PHE A 99 10.45 2.46 5.24
C PHE A 99 9.23 2.73 6.13
N ASN A 100 9.11 3.89 6.76
CA ASN A 100 8.04 4.30 7.68
C ASN A 100 7.75 3.25 8.76
N LEU A 101 8.81 2.70 9.34
CA LEU A 101 8.70 1.83 10.52
C LEU A 101 8.49 2.67 11.76
N ILE A 102 7.70 2.15 12.70
CA ILE A 102 7.50 2.81 14.00
C ILE A 102 8.72 2.52 14.87
N PRO A 103 9.51 3.54 15.27
CA PRO A 103 10.83 3.34 15.88
C PRO A 103 10.80 2.64 17.24
N VAL A 104 9.70 2.81 18.00
CA VAL A 104 9.53 2.21 19.33
C VAL A 104 9.08 0.75 19.29
N LEU A 105 8.60 0.28 18.14
CA LEU A 105 8.15 -1.09 17.92
C LEU A 105 9.30 -1.96 17.38
N THR A 106 9.31 -3.22 17.77
CA THR A 106 10.21 -4.24 17.20
C THR A 106 9.86 -4.55 15.73
N ALA A 107 10.72 -5.29 15.04
CA ALA A 107 10.45 -5.78 13.68
C ALA A 107 9.16 -6.60 13.63
N LEU A 108 8.98 -7.52 14.59
CA LEU A 108 7.78 -8.34 14.73
C LEU A 108 6.53 -7.48 14.90
N GLU A 109 6.56 -6.50 15.80
CA GLU A 109 5.44 -5.60 16.09
C GLU A 109 5.10 -4.71 14.89
N ASN A 110 6.11 -4.19 14.16
CA ASN A 110 5.89 -3.45 12.93
C ASN A 110 5.14 -4.28 11.87
N VAL A 111 5.50 -5.56 11.71
CA VAL A 111 4.83 -6.46 10.76
C VAL A 111 3.43 -6.84 11.24
N MET A 112 3.20 -6.97 12.55
CA MET A 112 1.88 -7.24 13.11
C MET A 112 0.89 -6.09 12.96
N LEU A 113 1.36 -4.85 12.82
CA LEU A 113 0.54 -3.65 12.89
C LEU A 113 -0.67 -3.64 11.92
N PRO A 114 -0.52 -3.92 10.62
CA PRO A 114 -1.66 -3.97 9.70
C PRO A 114 -2.67 -5.07 10.08
N MET A 115 -2.22 -6.18 10.65
CA MET A 115 -3.08 -7.27 11.10
C MET A 115 -3.88 -6.88 12.35
N ILE A 116 -3.32 -6.00 13.21
CA ILE A 116 -4.06 -5.43 14.35
C ILE A 116 -5.25 -4.63 13.85
N PHE A 117 -5.05 -3.74 12.87
CA PHE A 117 -6.12 -2.93 12.29
C PHE A 117 -7.14 -3.77 11.50
N ALA A 118 -6.73 -4.91 10.95
CA ALA A 118 -7.62 -5.84 10.28
C ALA A 118 -8.40 -6.75 11.25
N GLY A 119 -8.16 -6.65 12.57
CA GLY A 119 -8.86 -7.45 13.60
C GLY A 119 -8.40 -8.90 13.70
N VAL A 120 -7.21 -9.24 13.19
CA VAL A 120 -6.66 -10.60 13.28
C VAL A 120 -6.31 -10.96 14.74
N ARG A 121 -6.58 -12.18 15.17
CA ARG A 121 -6.28 -12.65 16.54
C ARG A 121 -4.79 -12.63 16.84
N ARG A 122 -4.43 -12.42 18.11
CA ARG A 122 -3.05 -12.21 18.55
C ARG A 122 -2.11 -13.36 18.16
N GLU A 123 -2.52 -14.57 18.40
CA GLU A 123 -1.72 -15.78 18.12
C GLU A 123 -1.41 -15.91 16.63
N GLU A 124 -2.41 -15.64 15.80
CA GLU A 124 -2.29 -15.68 14.35
C GLU A 124 -1.37 -14.57 13.82
N ARG A 125 -1.49 -13.35 14.36
CA ARG A 125 -0.59 -12.23 13.99
C ARG A 125 0.87 -12.55 14.28
N ILE A 126 1.16 -13.10 15.47
CA ILE A 126 2.52 -13.45 15.89
C ILE A 126 3.08 -14.52 14.95
N ARG A 127 2.33 -15.60 14.70
CA ARG A 127 2.73 -16.68 13.81
C ARG A 127 3.04 -16.14 12.40
N LYS A 128 2.11 -15.42 11.81
CA LYS A 128 2.23 -14.90 10.45
C LYS A 128 3.35 -13.86 10.30
N ALA A 129 3.49 -12.97 11.27
CA ALA A 129 4.57 -11.97 11.26
C ALA A 129 5.96 -12.64 11.37
N ARG A 130 6.09 -13.68 12.20
CA ARG A 130 7.33 -14.48 12.28
C ARG A 130 7.65 -15.14 10.95
N GLU A 131 6.71 -15.86 10.36
CA GLU A 131 6.86 -16.51 9.06
C GLU A 131 7.30 -15.53 7.96
N LEU A 132 6.70 -14.34 7.91
CA LEU A 132 7.07 -13.31 6.94
C LEU A 132 8.48 -12.76 7.17
N LEU A 133 8.88 -12.53 8.42
CA LEU A 133 10.23 -12.08 8.74
C LEU A 133 11.28 -13.17 8.46
N GLU A 134 10.99 -14.42 8.70
CA GLU A 134 11.85 -15.56 8.32
C GLU A 134 12.02 -15.62 6.80
N ARG A 135 10.94 -15.45 6.03
CA ARG A 135 10.97 -15.44 4.55
C ARG A 135 11.82 -14.31 3.96
N VAL A 136 11.93 -13.19 4.64
CA VAL A 136 12.82 -12.09 4.23
C VAL A 136 14.20 -12.16 4.87
N GLY A 137 14.55 -13.26 5.55
CA GLY A 137 15.86 -13.50 6.16
C GLY A 137 16.12 -12.69 7.42
N LEU A 138 15.08 -12.45 8.24
CA LEU A 138 15.16 -11.71 9.50
C LEU A 138 14.60 -12.50 10.70
N GLY A 139 14.61 -13.82 10.63
CA GLY A 139 14.13 -14.69 11.69
C GLY A 139 14.89 -14.56 13.02
N ASP A 140 16.18 -14.15 12.97
CA ASP A 140 17.04 -13.87 14.11
C ASP A 140 16.93 -12.43 14.62
N ARG A 141 16.13 -11.58 13.95
CA ARG A 141 15.97 -10.14 14.23
C ARG A 141 14.57 -9.72 14.67
N LEU A 142 13.70 -10.65 15.02
CA LEU A 142 12.28 -10.42 15.35
C LEU A 142 12.07 -9.31 16.38
N TYR A 143 12.93 -9.25 17.40
CA TYR A 143 12.78 -8.34 18.53
C TYR A 143 13.68 -7.11 18.46
N HIS A 144 14.43 -6.93 17.36
CA HIS A 144 15.21 -5.71 17.14
C HIS A 144 14.29 -4.56 16.73
N ARG A 145 14.63 -3.36 17.19
CA ARG A 145 13.97 -2.11 16.80
C ARG A 145 14.59 -1.57 15.50
N PRO A 146 13.89 -0.70 14.77
CA PRO A 146 14.42 -0.10 13.53
C PRO A 146 15.80 0.53 13.68
N THR A 147 16.09 1.17 14.83
CA THR A 147 17.40 1.78 15.13
C THR A 147 18.55 0.77 15.27
N GLU A 148 18.24 -0.50 15.48
CA GLU A 148 19.20 -1.59 15.61
C GLU A 148 19.38 -2.39 14.30
N LEU A 149 18.67 -1.97 13.24
CA LEU A 149 18.65 -2.61 11.92
C LEU A 149 19.32 -1.74 10.86
N SER A 150 20.08 -2.36 9.96
CA SER A 150 20.59 -1.67 8.78
C SER A 150 19.44 -1.21 7.86
N GLY A 151 19.70 -0.24 6.97
CA GLY A 151 18.69 0.24 6.01
C GLY A 151 18.08 -0.89 5.16
N GLY A 152 18.89 -1.83 4.70
CA GLY A 152 18.39 -3.00 3.96
C GLY A 152 17.56 -3.95 4.81
N GLN A 153 17.87 -4.09 6.13
CA GLN A 153 17.04 -4.86 7.06
C GLN A 153 15.71 -4.15 7.33
N GLN A 154 15.72 -2.83 7.54
CA GLN A 154 14.50 -2.03 7.70
C GLN A 154 13.59 -2.14 6.46
N GLN A 155 14.16 -2.11 5.27
CA GLN A 155 13.40 -2.29 4.03
C GLN A 155 12.76 -3.68 3.97
N ARG A 156 13.47 -4.74 4.37
CA ARG A 156 12.89 -6.09 4.44
C ARG A 156 11.78 -6.20 5.47
N VAL A 157 11.87 -5.51 6.61
CA VAL A 157 10.75 -5.41 7.57
C VAL A 157 9.55 -4.70 6.93
N ALA A 158 9.77 -3.60 6.19
CA ALA A 158 8.70 -2.89 5.49
C ALA A 158 8.03 -3.76 4.41
N ILE A 159 8.79 -4.57 3.69
CA ILE A 159 8.27 -5.56 2.73
C ILE A 159 7.41 -6.61 3.45
N ALA A 160 7.91 -7.20 4.54
CA ALA A 160 7.15 -8.18 5.33
C ALA A 160 5.85 -7.58 5.86
N ARG A 161 5.89 -6.33 6.36
CA ARG A 161 4.70 -5.57 6.80
C ARG A 161 3.68 -5.37 5.68
N ALA A 162 4.14 -5.01 4.48
CA ALA A 162 3.25 -4.81 3.34
C ALA A 162 2.48 -6.09 2.96
N LEU A 163 3.08 -7.26 3.15
CA LEU A 163 2.50 -8.56 2.83
C LEU A 163 1.62 -9.15 3.96
N ALA A 164 1.55 -8.50 5.12
CA ALA A 164 0.97 -9.07 6.35
C ALA A 164 -0.50 -9.50 6.21
N ASN A 165 -1.30 -8.83 5.39
CA ASN A 165 -2.73 -9.11 5.21
C ASN A 165 -3.06 -9.76 3.86
N ASP A 166 -2.09 -10.40 3.18
CA ASP A 166 -2.24 -10.98 1.84
C ASP A 166 -2.92 -10.00 0.85
N PRO A 167 -2.32 -8.82 0.64
CA PRO A 167 -2.96 -7.74 -0.09
C PRO A 167 -3.22 -8.12 -1.56
N ALA A 168 -4.27 -7.52 -2.15
CA ALA A 168 -4.56 -7.66 -3.57
C ALA A 168 -3.54 -6.92 -4.45
N ILE A 169 -2.96 -5.83 -3.90
CA ILE A 169 -1.96 -4.99 -4.57
C ILE A 169 -0.87 -4.58 -3.58
N VAL A 170 0.37 -4.53 -4.04
CA VAL A 170 1.52 -3.95 -3.35
C VAL A 170 2.00 -2.73 -4.14
N LEU A 171 2.15 -1.59 -3.46
CA LEU A 171 2.57 -0.30 -3.99
C LEU A 171 3.91 0.14 -3.40
#